data_272a1c3383085a7920d83757054cd972
#
_entry.id   272a1c3383085a7920d83757054cd972
#
_cell.length_a   1.000
_cell.length_b   1.000
_cell.length_c   1.000
_cell.angle_alpha   90.00
_cell.angle_beta   90.00
_cell.angle_gamma   90.00
#
_symmetry.space_group_name_H-M   'P 1'
#
loop_
_entity.id
_entity.type
_entity.pdbx_description
1 polymer ?
#
loop_
_entity_poly.entity_id
_entity_poly.type
_entity_poly.pdbx_seq_one_letter_code
_entity_poly.pdbx_strand_id
1 'polypeptide(L)'
;ACLMRETLEKPEKTAMLVTPDRQLARQVRAALLKWGLNVDDSAGVPLPLTRTGHYLQLIAEWANKEGSAHALLALIKHPQACGGLPAPQFRQLARLLERQVLRGYLHQNDREGIAKILASDPELSQLRQFYEQNILTPLLPVTEAFAAQNISFGQLADAHGKAAEQLAQTDVENEALLALWNSEDGKVAARLLDEIASSDKAMSVQARDYAEVFHVLSRQQTVRSAWRSHPRLAILGTVEARMQSADHIILGSLNEGSWPPAQDYDPWTNQTIRTALKLPDRRWRVGLS
;
A
#
# COMPACT_ATOMS: atom_id res chain seq x y z
N ALA A 1 19.53 9.90 -10.37
CA ALA A 1 20.26 9.28 -9.27
C ALA A 1 21.76 9.56 -9.38
N CYS A 2 22.41 9.25 -10.52
CA CYS A 2 23.86 9.45 -10.68
C CYS A 2 24.29 10.91 -10.46
N LEU A 3 23.61 11.88 -11.08
CA LEU A 3 23.89 13.32 -10.89
C LEU A 3 23.78 13.77 -9.42
N MET A 4 22.77 13.25 -8.70
CA MET A 4 22.62 13.54 -7.27
C MET A 4 23.78 12.95 -6.45
N ARG A 5 24.23 11.74 -6.79
CA ARG A 5 25.38 11.12 -6.13
C ARG A 5 26.68 11.87 -6.44
N GLU A 6 26.90 12.25 -7.71
CA GLU A 6 28.06 13.04 -8.14
C GLU A 6 28.16 14.37 -7.38
N THR A 7 27.02 15.01 -7.10
CA THR A 7 27.00 16.25 -6.29
C THR A 7 27.60 16.03 -4.89
N LEU A 8 27.42 14.83 -4.31
CA LEU A 8 27.94 14.53 -2.97
C LEU A 8 29.47 14.40 -2.92
N GLU A 9 30.12 14.18 -4.06
CA GLU A 9 31.60 14.13 -4.16
C GLU A 9 32.23 15.51 -3.89
N LYS A 10 31.44 16.59 -4.08
CA LYS A 10 31.85 17.95 -3.71
C LYS A 10 31.37 18.25 -2.29
N PRO A 11 32.26 18.65 -1.36
CA PRO A 11 31.86 19.02 0.01
C PRO A 11 30.78 20.11 0.00
N GLU A 12 29.80 19.98 0.89
CA GLU A 12 28.72 20.96 1.14
C GLU A 12 27.74 21.22 -0.01
N LYS A 13 27.99 20.71 -1.22
CA LYS A 13 27.05 20.89 -2.32
C LYS A 13 25.76 20.12 -2.12
N THR A 14 24.65 20.76 -2.50
CA THR A 14 23.29 20.24 -2.39
C THR A 14 22.71 19.94 -3.76
N ALA A 15 21.84 18.93 -3.85
CA ALA A 15 21.10 18.65 -5.07
C ALA A 15 19.62 18.37 -4.79
N MET A 16 18.75 18.84 -5.68
CA MET A 16 17.34 18.46 -5.65
C MET A 16 16.87 17.97 -7.02
N LEU A 17 16.05 16.92 -6.99
CA LEU A 17 15.24 16.49 -8.13
C LEU A 17 13.87 17.12 -8.00
N VAL A 18 13.44 17.86 -9.01
CA VAL A 18 12.09 18.41 -9.10
C VAL A 18 11.33 17.68 -10.19
N THR A 19 10.22 17.03 -9.85
CA THR A 19 9.42 16.27 -10.82
C THR A 19 7.96 16.13 -10.39
N PRO A 20 6.99 16.30 -11.32
CA PRO A 20 5.61 15.95 -11.08
C PRO A 20 5.38 14.43 -11.15
N ASP A 21 6.32 13.68 -11.78
CA ASP A 21 6.22 12.25 -11.98
C ASP A 21 6.62 11.46 -10.72
N ARG A 22 5.62 10.93 -10.02
CA ARG A 22 5.82 10.14 -8.81
C ARG A 22 6.48 8.79 -9.07
N GLN A 23 6.37 8.25 -10.28
CA GLN A 23 7.05 7.02 -10.65
C GLN A 23 8.56 7.26 -10.79
N LEU A 24 8.95 8.33 -11.48
CA LEU A 24 10.35 8.74 -11.58
C LEU A 24 10.94 9.03 -10.20
N ALA A 25 10.24 9.78 -9.35
CA ALA A 25 10.66 10.06 -7.97
C ALA A 25 10.98 8.78 -7.20
N ARG A 26 10.08 7.79 -7.22
CA ARG A 26 10.27 6.47 -6.56
C ARG A 26 11.45 5.69 -7.15
N GLN A 27 11.61 5.68 -8.47
CA GLN A 27 12.73 4.99 -9.13
C GLN A 27 14.06 5.62 -8.74
N VAL A 28 14.15 6.95 -8.71
CA VAL A 28 15.37 7.66 -8.30
C VAL A 28 15.67 7.40 -6.82
N ARG A 29 14.66 7.46 -5.95
CA ARG A 29 14.81 7.12 -4.53
C ARG A 29 15.32 5.69 -4.33
N ALA A 30 14.73 4.71 -5.03
CA ALA A 30 15.15 3.32 -4.96
C ALA A 30 16.59 3.11 -5.46
N ALA A 31 16.99 3.84 -6.49
CA ALA A 31 18.36 3.81 -7.00
C ALA A 31 19.36 4.41 -6.00
N LEU A 32 19.02 5.53 -5.35
CA LEU A 32 19.84 6.17 -4.32
C LEU A 32 19.97 5.27 -3.08
N LEU A 33 18.90 4.58 -2.70
CA LEU A 33 18.90 3.66 -1.56
C LEU A 33 19.90 2.49 -1.75
N LYS A 34 20.12 2.02 -3.00
CA LYS A 34 21.14 1.01 -3.30
C LYS A 34 22.56 1.46 -2.92
N TRP A 35 22.80 2.76 -2.85
CA TRP A 35 24.05 3.36 -2.39
C TRP A 35 24.02 3.77 -0.91
N GLY A 36 23.02 3.35 -0.16
CA GLY A 36 22.82 3.74 1.24
C GLY A 36 22.35 5.18 1.43
N LEU A 37 21.96 5.86 0.36
CA LEU A 37 21.47 7.24 0.41
C LEU A 37 19.95 7.26 0.57
N ASN A 38 19.49 7.53 1.78
CA ASN A 38 18.06 7.71 2.04
C ASN A 38 17.69 9.18 1.80
N VAL A 39 16.86 9.43 0.78
CA VAL A 39 16.45 10.77 0.38
C VAL A 39 14.95 10.93 0.63
N ASP A 40 14.56 12.05 1.22
CA ASP A 40 13.15 12.37 1.41
C ASP A 40 12.46 12.70 0.09
N ASP A 41 11.27 12.13 -0.08
CA ASP A 41 10.32 12.53 -1.12
C ASP A 41 9.21 13.33 -0.42
N SER A 42 9.14 14.62 -0.71
CA SER A 42 8.17 15.54 -0.09
C SER A 42 6.72 15.08 -0.24
N ALA A 43 6.41 14.35 -1.29
CA ALA A 43 5.07 13.80 -1.51
C ALA A 43 4.76 12.59 -0.63
N GLY A 44 5.77 11.95 -0.06
CA GLY A 44 5.61 10.70 0.67
C GLY A 44 5.16 9.52 -0.21
N VAL A 45 4.79 8.42 0.43
CA VAL A 45 4.35 7.19 -0.24
C VAL A 45 2.88 6.94 0.13
N PRO A 46 1.96 6.77 -0.83
CA PRO A 46 0.60 6.34 -0.55
C PRO A 46 0.59 5.04 0.26
N LEU A 47 -0.27 4.95 1.29
CA LEU A 47 -0.32 3.82 2.20
C LEU A 47 -0.40 2.45 1.49
N PRO A 48 -1.21 2.22 0.44
CA PRO A 48 -1.27 0.93 -0.25
C PRO A 48 0.05 0.48 -0.91
N LEU A 49 0.97 1.41 -1.14
CA LEU A 49 2.29 1.12 -1.72
C LEU A 49 3.37 0.87 -0.66
N THR A 50 3.00 0.93 0.61
CA THR A 50 3.87 0.58 1.74
C THR A 50 3.70 -0.88 2.12
N ARG A 51 4.60 -1.37 2.97
CA ARG A 51 4.56 -2.76 3.42
C ARG A 51 3.27 -3.07 4.18
N THR A 52 2.93 -2.28 5.18
CA THR A 52 1.74 -2.53 6.01
C THR A 52 0.46 -2.24 5.25
N GLY A 53 0.40 -1.16 4.47
CA GLY A 53 -0.79 -0.85 3.67
C GLY A 53 -1.10 -1.91 2.61
N HIS A 54 -0.05 -2.45 1.94
CA HIS A 54 -0.23 -3.55 0.99
C HIS A 54 -0.71 -4.84 1.67
N TYR A 55 -0.17 -5.16 2.85
CA TYR A 55 -0.60 -6.31 3.64
C TYR A 55 -2.08 -6.25 4.01
N LEU A 56 -2.53 -5.12 4.52
CA LEU A 56 -3.95 -4.90 4.82
C LEU A 56 -4.83 -5.04 3.55
N GLN A 57 -4.40 -4.45 2.46
CA GLN A 57 -5.14 -4.57 1.19
C GLN A 57 -5.30 -6.04 0.75
N LEU A 58 -4.26 -6.87 0.90
CA LEU A 58 -4.31 -8.29 0.56
C LEU A 58 -5.30 -9.07 1.44
N ILE A 59 -5.41 -8.75 2.73
CA ILE A 59 -6.40 -9.38 3.63
C ILE A 59 -7.82 -9.02 3.18
N ALA A 60 -8.09 -7.74 2.92
CA ALA A 60 -9.40 -7.30 2.47
C ALA A 60 -9.79 -7.91 1.12
N GLU A 61 -8.86 -7.99 0.17
CA GLU A 61 -9.08 -8.62 -1.13
C GLU A 61 -9.32 -10.13 -1.03
N TRP A 62 -8.59 -10.81 -0.14
CA TRP A 62 -8.78 -12.24 0.09
C TRP A 62 -10.17 -12.52 0.68
N ALA A 63 -10.60 -11.76 1.66
CA ALA A 63 -11.92 -11.88 2.26
C ALA A 63 -13.03 -11.59 1.23
N ASN A 64 -12.88 -10.56 0.42
CA ASN A 64 -13.85 -10.17 -0.61
C ASN A 64 -14.00 -11.19 -1.75
N LYS A 65 -12.94 -11.95 -2.04
CA LYS A 65 -12.92 -12.98 -3.09
C LYS A 65 -13.20 -14.38 -2.57
N GLU A 66 -13.93 -14.49 -1.45
CA GLU A 66 -14.33 -15.75 -0.83
C GLU A 66 -13.17 -16.73 -0.57
N GLY A 67 -11.98 -16.16 -0.33
CA GLY A 67 -10.79 -16.95 -0.05
C GLY A 67 -10.15 -17.58 -1.28
N SER A 68 -10.23 -16.95 -2.46
CA SER A 68 -9.66 -17.50 -3.69
C SER A 68 -8.18 -17.87 -3.52
N ALA A 69 -7.73 -18.97 -4.14
CA ALA A 69 -6.34 -19.44 -4.09
C ALA A 69 -5.34 -18.40 -4.57
N HIS A 70 -5.71 -17.56 -5.55
CA HIS A 70 -4.84 -16.50 -6.04
C HIS A 70 -4.63 -15.39 -5.01
N ALA A 71 -5.71 -14.92 -4.38
CA ALA A 71 -5.63 -13.92 -3.33
C ALA A 71 -4.90 -14.47 -2.09
N LEU A 72 -5.16 -15.74 -1.74
CA LEU A 72 -4.45 -16.44 -0.68
C LEU A 72 -2.95 -16.48 -0.93
N LEU A 73 -2.54 -16.85 -2.14
CA LEU A 73 -1.11 -16.95 -2.49
C LEU A 73 -0.39 -15.61 -2.35
N ALA A 74 -1.03 -14.52 -2.78
CA ALA A 74 -0.48 -13.18 -2.61
C ALA A 74 -0.31 -12.83 -1.12
N LEU A 75 -1.31 -13.15 -0.29
CA LEU A 75 -1.31 -12.86 1.14
C LEU A 75 -0.26 -13.67 1.89
N ILE A 76 -0.19 -15.00 1.74
CA ILE A 76 0.77 -15.85 2.46
C ILE A 76 2.23 -15.65 2.01
N LYS A 77 2.46 -15.07 0.85
CA LYS A 77 3.79 -14.64 0.40
C LYS A 77 4.22 -13.28 0.96
N HIS A 78 3.30 -12.55 1.58
CA HIS A 78 3.65 -11.26 2.15
C HIS A 78 4.58 -11.40 3.37
N PRO A 79 5.61 -10.55 3.50
CA PRO A 79 6.61 -10.68 4.58
C PRO A 79 6.05 -10.58 6.00
N GLN A 80 4.89 -9.95 6.17
CA GLN A 80 4.22 -9.80 7.48
C GLN A 80 3.33 -10.99 7.85
N ALA A 81 3.01 -11.90 6.93
CA ALA A 81 2.24 -13.10 7.24
C ALA A 81 3.14 -14.15 7.90
N CYS A 82 2.80 -14.57 9.13
CA CYS A 82 3.54 -15.55 9.93
C CYS A 82 2.63 -16.54 10.66
N GLY A 83 1.35 -16.21 10.91
CA GLY A 83 0.33 -17.12 11.47
C GLY A 83 0.73 -17.83 12.75
N GLY A 84 1.47 -17.18 13.65
CA GLY A 84 1.95 -17.77 14.91
C GLY A 84 3.22 -18.62 14.79
N LEU A 85 3.86 -18.66 13.61
CA LEU A 85 5.07 -19.45 13.37
C LEU A 85 6.29 -18.55 13.16
N PRO A 86 7.51 -19.09 13.39
CA PRO A 86 8.73 -18.43 12.92
C PRO A 86 8.63 -18.11 11.43
N ALA A 87 8.99 -16.89 11.02
CA ALA A 87 8.87 -16.45 9.64
C ALA A 87 9.52 -17.38 8.58
N PRO A 88 10.68 -17.99 8.82
CA PRO A 88 11.27 -18.97 7.89
C PRO A 88 10.42 -20.24 7.74
N GLN A 89 9.86 -20.74 8.84
CA GLN A 89 8.99 -21.94 8.86
C GLN A 89 7.68 -21.68 8.13
N PHE A 90 7.01 -20.55 8.43
CA PHE A 90 5.79 -20.16 7.71
C PHE A 90 6.02 -20.08 6.20
N ARG A 91 7.12 -19.46 5.77
CA ARG A 91 7.46 -19.34 4.34
C ARG A 91 7.76 -20.67 3.68
N GLN A 92 8.38 -21.61 4.40
CA GLN A 92 8.62 -22.96 3.90
C GLN A 92 7.29 -23.70 3.66
N LEU A 93 6.38 -23.67 4.63
CA LEU A 93 5.06 -24.30 4.52
C LEU A 93 4.19 -23.63 3.45
N ALA A 94 4.24 -22.30 3.35
CA ALA A 94 3.54 -21.55 2.31
C ALA A 94 4.01 -21.93 0.89
N ARG A 95 5.33 -22.16 0.69
CA ARG A 95 5.87 -22.64 -0.58
C ARG A 95 5.45 -24.09 -0.89
N LEU A 96 5.37 -24.95 0.12
CA LEU A 96 4.90 -26.32 -0.06
C LEU A 96 3.42 -26.31 -0.44
N LEU A 97 2.58 -25.53 0.27
CA LEU A 97 1.16 -25.36 -0.06
C LEU A 97 0.98 -24.84 -1.49
N GLU A 98 1.75 -23.81 -1.89
CA GLU A 98 1.74 -23.31 -3.26
C GLU A 98 2.01 -24.44 -4.28
N ARG A 99 3.08 -25.19 -4.08
CA ARG A 99 3.55 -26.18 -5.07
C ARG A 99 2.66 -27.39 -5.16
N GLN A 100 2.15 -27.88 -4.03
CA GLN A 100 1.41 -29.15 -3.95
C GLN A 100 -0.08 -28.97 -4.13
N VAL A 101 -0.63 -27.79 -3.77
CA VAL A 101 -2.08 -27.56 -3.75
C VAL A 101 -2.50 -26.42 -4.69
N LEU A 102 -1.91 -25.22 -4.56
CA LEU A 102 -2.45 -24.04 -5.23
C LEU A 102 -2.12 -23.96 -6.74
N ARG A 103 -1.03 -24.57 -7.20
CA ARG A 103 -0.61 -24.53 -8.62
C ARG A 103 -1.34 -25.51 -9.55
N GLY A 104 -2.00 -26.54 -9.02
CA GLY A 104 -2.51 -27.65 -9.81
C GLY A 104 -3.99 -27.62 -10.14
N TYR A 105 -4.80 -26.83 -9.49
CA TYR A 105 -6.25 -26.94 -9.52
C TYR A 105 -6.94 -25.62 -9.86
N LEU A 106 -7.10 -25.36 -11.15
CA LEU A 106 -7.72 -24.14 -11.68
C LEU A 106 -9.26 -24.07 -11.51
N HIS A 107 -9.92 -25.18 -11.12
CA HIS A 107 -11.39 -25.27 -11.13
C HIS A 107 -12.06 -25.27 -9.73
N GLN A 108 -11.32 -25.30 -8.64
CA GLN A 108 -11.83 -25.19 -7.26
C GLN A 108 -10.94 -24.23 -6.46
N ASN A 109 -10.88 -22.98 -6.90
CA ASN A 109 -9.95 -21.99 -6.39
C ASN A 109 -10.51 -21.17 -5.22
N ASP A 110 -11.49 -21.69 -4.51
CA ASP A 110 -12.04 -21.10 -3.30
C ASP A 110 -11.55 -21.82 -2.03
N ARG A 111 -11.91 -21.26 -0.89
CA ARG A 111 -11.54 -21.77 0.42
C ARG A 111 -11.99 -23.22 0.63
N GLU A 112 -13.18 -23.58 0.16
CA GLU A 112 -13.74 -24.94 0.32
C GLU A 112 -13.03 -25.95 -0.59
N GLY A 113 -12.72 -25.58 -1.81
CA GLY A 113 -11.98 -26.43 -2.74
C GLY A 113 -10.58 -26.75 -2.22
N ILE A 114 -9.87 -25.76 -1.69
CA ILE A 114 -8.56 -25.96 -1.07
C ILE A 114 -8.67 -26.93 0.11
N ALA A 115 -9.67 -26.74 1.00
CA ALA A 115 -9.87 -27.61 2.14
C ALA A 115 -10.20 -29.06 1.73
N LYS A 116 -11.01 -29.26 0.68
CA LYS A 116 -11.35 -30.59 0.14
C LYS A 116 -10.10 -31.30 -0.40
N ILE A 117 -9.25 -30.60 -1.15
CA ILE A 117 -7.99 -31.16 -1.66
C ILE A 117 -7.08 -31.59 -0.50
N LEU A 118 -6.90 -30.74 0.50
CA LEU A 118 -6.08 -31.03 1.67
C LEU A 118 -6.64 -32.18 2.53
N ALA A 119 -7.95 -32.42 2.50
CA ALA A 119 -8.60 -33.52 3.20
C ALA A 119 -8.55 -34.83 2.43
N SER A 120 -8.41 -34.80 1.10
CA SER A 120 -8.45 -36.00 0.25
C SER A 120 -7.16 -36.84 0.28
N ASP A 121 -6.04 -36.24 0.67
CA ASP A 121 -4.73 -36.88 0.66
C ASP A 121 -4.11 -36.88 2.08
N PRO A 122 -3.93 -38.06 2.72
CA PRO A 122 -3.29 -38.17 4.02
C PRO A 122 -1.86 -37.62 4.06
N GLU A 123 -1.12 -37.63 2.94
CA GLU A 123 0.24 -37.10 2.87
C GLU A 123 0.26 -35.58 3.03
N LEU A 124 -0.86 -34.90 2.77
CA LEU A 124 -1.03 -33.44 2.95
C LEU A 124 -1.45 -33.05 4.38
N SER A 125 -1.47 -33.97 5.34
CA SER A 125 -1.93 -33.71 6.71
C SER A 125 -1.22 -32.53 7.39
N GLN A 126 0.09 -32.39 7.22
CA GLN A 126 0.86 -31.25 7.72
C GLN A 126 0.42 -29.92 7.06
N LEU A 127 0.19 -29.93 5.75
CA LEU A 127 -0.28 -28.74 5.04
C LEU A 127 -1.71 -28.39 5.38
N ARG A 128 -2.54 -29.41 5.63
CA ARG A 128 -3.89 -29.21 6.14
C ARG A 128 -3.88 -28.50 7.50
N GLN A 129 -3.08 -29.00 8.45
CA GLN A 129 -2.92 -28.38 9.76
C GLN A 129 -2.40 -26.92 9.64
N PHE A 130 -1.41 -26.69 8.81
CA PHE A 130 -0.88 -25.35 8.52
C PHE A 130 -1.97 -24.43 7.95
N TYR A 131 -2.75 -24.89 6.98
CA TYR A 131 -3.82 -24.13 6.37
C TYR A 131 -4.91 -23.76 7.38
N GLU A 132 -5.37 -24.75 8.16
CA GLU A 132 -6.44 -24.55 9.15
C GLU A 132 -5.98 -23.67 10.32
N GLN A 133 -4.84 -23.96 10.94
CA GLN A 133 -4.40 -23.31 12.18
C GLN A 133 -3.65 -21.99 11.97
N ASN A 134 -2.79 -21.91 10.94
CA ASN A 134 -1.89 -20.78 10.76
C ASN A 134 -2.36 -19.78 9.69
N ILE A 135 -3.42 -20.15 8.93
CA ILE A 135 -4.00 -19.27 7.91
C ILE A 135 -5.47 -18.99 8.21
N LEU A 136 -6.34 -20.01 8.21
CA LEU A 136 -7.77 -19.77 8.36
C LEU A 136 -8.14 -19.26 9.75
N THR A 137 -7.58 -19.83 10.82
CA THR A 137 -7.87 -19.38 12.20
C THR A 137 -7.53 -17.90 12.40
N PRO A 138 -6.36 -17.39 12.02
CA PRO A 138 -6.08 -15.96 12.08
C PRO A 138 -7.02 -15.08 11.24
N LEU A 139 -7.55 -15.60 10.16
CA LEU A 139 -8.45 -14.87 9.26
C LEU A 139 -9.94 -15.01 9.60
N LEU A 140 -10.30 -15.81 10.64
CA LEU A 140 -11.68 -15.97 11.08
C LEU A 140 -12.41 -14.65 11.34
N PRO A 141 -11.83 -13.64 12.06
CA PRO A 141 -12.55 -12.42 12.34
C PRO A 141 -13.06 -11.72 11.07
N VAL A 142 -12.22 -11.62 10.03
CA VAL A 142 -12.62 -10.97 8.79
C VAL A 142 -13.58 -11.85 7.97
N THR A 143 -13.44 -13.17 7.98
CA THR A 143 -14.35 -14.06 7.24
C THR A 143 -15.75 -14.08 7.85
N GLU A 144 -15.86 -14.10 9.17
CA GLU A 144 -17.15 -14.02 9.88
C GLU A 144 -17.83 -12.67 9.64
N ALA A 145 -17.06 -11.58 9.69
CA ALA A 145 -17.53 -10.24 9.41
C ALA A 145 -18.10 -10.12 7.97
N PHE A 146 -17.40 -10.69 6.98
CA PHE A 146 -17.86 -10.66 5.58
C PHE A 146 -19.07 -11.56 5.32
N ALA A 147 -19.28 -12.61 6.12
CA ALA A 147 -20.46 -13.47 6.03
C ALA A 147 -21.71 -12.90 6.73
N ALA A 148 -21.56 -11.88 7.56
CA ALA A 148 -22.65 -11.28 8.31
C ALA A 148 -23.57 -10.45 7.40
N GLN A 149 -24.91 -10.63 7.57
CA GLN A 149 -25.91 -9.96 6.72
C GLN A 149 -26.04 -8.45 7.00
N ASN A 150 -25.83 -8.03 8.25
CA ASN A 150 -25.98 -6.64 8.69
C ASN A 150 -24.75 -6.23 9.49
N ILE A 151 -23.72 -5.82 8.78
CA ILE A 151 -22.47 -5.36 9.39
C ILE A 151 -22.20 -3.92 9.03
N SER A 152 -21.71 -3.13 9.99
CA SER A 152 -21.27 -1.76 9.71
C SER A 152 -19.86 -1.72 9.14
N PHE A 153 -19.54 -0.64 8.44
CA PHE A 153 -18.20 -0.42 7.89
C PHE A 153 -17.13 -0.42 9.00
N GLY A 154 -17.44 0.16 10.16
CA GLY A 154 -16.56 0.15 11.32
C GLY A 154 -16.29 -1.25 11.89
N GLN A 155 -17.33 -2.10 11.93
CA GLN A 155 -17.16 -3.50 12.37
C GLN A 155 -16.31 -4.33 11.40
N LEU A 156 -16.42 -4.06 10.08
CA LEU A 156 -15.54 -4.68 9.08
C LEU A 156 -14.09 -4.23 9.29
N ALA A 157 -13.84 -2.95 9.58
CA ALA A 157 -12.50 -2.43 9.84
C ALA A 157 -11.89 -3.01 11.12
N ASP A 158 -12.66 -3.16 12.19
CA ASP A 158 -12.21 -3.79 13.44
C ASP A 158 -11.86 -5.27 13.22
N ALA A 159 -12.70 -6.01 12.52
CA ALA A 159 -12.44 -7.41 12.17
C ALA A 159 -11.22 -7.55 11.26
N HIS A 160 -11.03 -6.62 10.32
CA HIS A 160 -9.87 -6.56 9.44
C HIS A 160 -8.57 -6.32 10.23
N GLY A 161 -8.56 -5.36 11.15
CA GLY A 161 -7.43 -5.09 12.04
C GLY A 161 -7.05 -6.31 12.88
N LYS A 162 -8.04 -6.96 13.51
CA LYS A 162 -7.85 -8.19 14.30
C LYS A 162 -7.26 -9.32 13.46
N ALA A 163 -7.78 -9.56 12.26
CA ALA A 163 -7.24 -10.58 11.37
C ALA A 163 -5.81 -10.27 10.94
N ALA A 164 -5.49 -9.00 10.68
CA ALA A 164 -4.13 -8.57 10.36
C ALA A 164 -3.16 -8.83 11.51
N GLU A 165 -3.55 -8.52 12.73
CA GLU A 165 -2.76 -8.79 13.93
C GLU A 165 -2.51 -10.27 14.14
N GLN A 166 -3.56 -11.09 14.08
CA GLN A 166 -3.45 -12.53 14.28
C GLN A 166 -2.60 -13.22 13.21
N LEU A 167 -2.76 -12.84 11.94
CA LEU A 167 -1.95 -13.40 10.86
C LEU A 167 -0.51 -12.91 10.89
N ALA A 168 -0.24 -11.73 11.45
CA ALA A 168 1.12 -11.22 11.60
C ALA A 168 1.87 -11.83 12.80
N GLN A 169 1.19 -12.50 13.74
CA GLN A 169 1.85 -13.10 14.90
C GLN A 169 2.96 -14.06 14.49
N THR A 170 4.05 -14.02 15.26
CA THR A 170 5.16 -14.97 15.19
C THR A 170 5.13 -15.89 16.42
N ASP A 171 6.11 -16.76 16.56
CA ASP A 171 6.36 -17.57 17.75
C ASP A 171 6.84 -16.75 18.96
N VAL A 172 7.22 -15.49 18.74
CA VAL A 172 7.63 -14.58 19.83
C VAL A 172 6.46 -13.64 20.16
N GLU A 173 5.98 -13.71 21.38
CA GLU A 173 4.83 -12.94 21.88
C GLU A 173 5.10 -11.43 21.78
N ASN A 174 4.15 -10.67 21.24
CA ASN A 174 4.18 -9.21 21.07
C ASN A 174 5.20 -8.63 20.06
N GLU A 175 6.19 -9.38 19.56
CA GLU A 175 7.16 -8.84 18.61
C GLU A 175 6.49 -8.47 17.28
N ALA A 176 5.57 -9.27 16.81
CA ALA A 176 4.87 -9.06 15.56
C ALA A 176 3.89 -7.89 15.59
N LEU A 177 3.18 -7.69 16.69
CA LEU A 177 2.28 -6.54 16.88
C LEU A 177 3.07 -5.23 16.88
N LEU A 178 4.21 -5.24 17.59
CA LEU A 178 5.13 -4.10 17.58
C LEU A 178 5.69 -3.85 16.17
N ALA A 179 6.03 -4.91 15.43
CA ALA A 179 6.55 -4.78 14.06
C ALA A 179 5.47 -4.31 13.06
N LEU A 180 4.20 -4.68 13.27
CA LEU A 180 3.09 -4.28 12.39
C LEU A 180 2.75 -2.80 12.54
N TRP A 181 2.58 -2.31 13.78
CA TRP A 181 2.04 -0.97 14.05
C TRP A 181 3.08 0.09 14.42
N ASN A 182 4.29 -0.27 14.84
CA ASN A 182 5.32 0.69 15.25
C ASN A 182 6.07 1.36 14.10
N SER A 183 6.01 0.79 12.90
CA SER A 183 6.57 1.43 11.70
C SER A 183 5.75 2.67 11.31
N GLU A 184 6.32 3.60 10.57
CA GLU A 184 5.60 4.82 10.16
C GLU A 184 4.37 4.50 9.31
N ASP A 185 4.45 3.52 8.44
CA ASP A 185 3.30 3.03 7.67
C ASP A 185 2.28 2.29 8.55
N GLY A 186 2.75 1.54 9.55
CA GLY A 186 1.88 0.90 10.54
C GLY A 186 1.07 1.90 11.35
N LYS A 187 1.69 2.98 11.84
CA LYS A 187 0.98 4.03 12.58
C LYS A 187 -0.09 4.73 11.74
N VAL A 188 0.20 4.99 10.46
CA VAL A 188 -0.78 5.58 9.54
C VAL A 188 -1.92 4.59 9.27
N ALA A 189 -1.60 3.31 9.09
CA ALA A 189 -2.58 2.26 8.87
C ALA A 189 -3.50 2.04 10.08
N ALA A 190 -2.92 1.97 11.29
CA ALA A 190 -3.68 1.85 12.53
C ALA A 190 -4.66 3.01 12.71
N ARG A 191 -4.18 4.25 12.50
CA ARG A 191 -5.04 5.45 12.59
C ARG A 191 -6.18 5.38 11.59
N LEU A 192 -5.93 4.98 10.34
CA LEU A 192 -6.99 4.83 9.34
C LEU A 192 -8.04 3.80 9.77
N LEU A 193 -7.62 2.63 10.27
CA LEU A 193 -8.55 1.62 10.76
C LEU A 193 -9.36 2.12 11.97
N ASP A 194 -8.73 2.83 12.91
CA ASP A 194 -9.40 3.43 14.06
C ASP A 194 -10.40 4.51 13.64
N GLU A 195 -10.06 5.37 12.68
CA GLU A 195 -10.95 6.38 12.11
C GLU A 195 -12.19 5.74 11.46
N ILE A 196 -12.00 4.66 10.70
CA ILE A 196 -13.10 3.91 10.09
C ILE A 196 -13.93 3.22 11.18
N ALA A 197 -13.31 2.57 12.16
CA ALA A 197 -14.00 1.87 13.24
C ALA A 197 -14.80 2.82 14.14
N SER A 198 -14.32 4.04 14.30
CA SER A 198 -14.96 5.10 15.09
C SER A 198 -16.02 5.88 14.31
N SER A 199 -16.03 5.76 12.98
CA SER A 199 -17.02 6.43 12.14
C SER A 199 -18.41 5.87 12.42
N ASP A 200 -19.42 6.74 12.26
CA ASP A 200 -20.79 6.48 12.69
C ASP A 200 -21.29 5.10 12.25
N LYS A 201 -21.71 4.30 13.21
CA LYS A 201 -22.20 2.91 13.04
C LYS A 201 -23.42 2.78 12.10
N ALA A 202 -23.96 3.91 11.66
CA ALA A 202 -25.14 3.98 10.78
C ALA A 202 -24.84 3.69 9.30
N MET A 203 -23.57 3.70 8.87
CA MET A 203 -23.24 3.43 7.47
C MET A 203 -23.19 1.92 7.24
N SER A 204 -24.32 1.34 6.83
CA SER A 204 -24.38 -0.03 6.35
C SER A 204 -23.76 -0.10 4.96
N VAL A 205 -22.69 -0.86 4.83
CA VAL A 205 -22.01 -1.13 3.56
C VAL A 205 -22.14 -2.61 3.24
N GLN A 206 -22.29 -2.95 1.98
CA GLN A 206 -22.21 -4.35 1.61
C GLN A 206 -20.75 -4.81 1.78
N ALA A 207 -20.53 -5.92 2.47
CA ALA A 207 -19.19 -6.43 2.77
C ALA A 207 -18.31 -6.54 1.49
N ARG A 208 -18.92 -6.89 0.35
CA ARG A 208 -18.22 -6.98 -0.94
C ARG A 208 -17.58 -5.66 -1.42
N ASP A 209 -18.09 -4.51 -0.98
CA ASP A 209 -17.58 -3.20 -1.40
C ASP A 209 -16.46 -2.71 -0.47
N TYR A 210 -16.27 -3.37 0.67
CA TYR A 210 -15.31 -2.98 1.69
C TYR A 210 -13.87 -2.85 1.16
N ALA A 211 -13.41 -3.85 0.42
CA ALA A 211 -12.03 -3.87 -0.08
C ALA A 211 -11.72 -2.69 -1.02
N GLU A 212 -12.69 -2.29 -1.85
CA GLU A 212 -12.54 -1.15 -2.76
C GLU A 212 -12.59 0.17 -1.99
N VAL A 213 -13.54 0.34 -1.08
CA VAL A 213 -13.66 1.54 -0.24
C VAL A 213 -12.40 1.71 0.62
N PHE A 214 -11.93 0.63 1.26
CA PHE A 214 -10.67 0.64 2.01
C PHE A 214 -9.49 1.05 1.12
N HIS A 215 -9.42 0.53 -0.10
CA HIS A 215 -8.38 0.91 -1.05
C HIS A 215 -8.41 2.41 -1.37
N VAL A 216 -9.60 2.97 -1.65
CA VAL A 216 -9.75 4.40 -1.94
C VAL A 216 -9.33 5.25 -0.74
N LEU A 217 -9.78 4.92 0.47
CA LEU A 217 -9.43 5.64 1.70
C LEU A 217 -7.93 5.54 2.01
N SER A 218 -7.35 4.36 1.86
CA SER A 218 -5.92 4.15 2.10
C SER A 218 -5.03 4.89 1.09
N ARG A 219 -5.46 5.07 -0.15
CA ARG A 219 -4.74 5.90 -1.14
C ARG A 219 -4.66 7.37 -0.78
N GLN A 220 -5.61 7.87 0.00
CA GLN A 220 -5.60 9.25 0.48
C GLN A 220 -4.61 9.44 1.64
N GLN A 221 -4.21 8.35 2.30
CA GLN A 221 -3.23 8.38 3.37
C GLN A 221 -1.81 8.38 2.81
N THR A 222 -1.00 9.30 3.28
CA THR A 222 0.40 9.44 2.86
C THR A 222 1.34 9.13 4.01
N VAL A 223 2.24 8.20 3.79
CA VAL A 223 3.30 7.85 4.74
C VAL A 223 4.55 8.67 4.41
N ARG A 224 5.03 9.42 5.38
CA ARG A 224 6.29 10.18 5.30
C ARG A 224 7.30 9.54 6.22
N SER A 225 8.50 9.29 5.72
CA SER A 225 9.57 8.75 6.55
C SER A 225 10.14 9.87 7.43
N ALA A 226 9.94 9.77 8.74
CA ALA A 226 10.49 10.73 9.71
C ALA A 226 12.00 10.56 9.94
N TRP A 227 12.63 9.50 9.42
CA TRP A 227 13.97 9.09 9.81
C TRP A 227 15.02 9.35 8.71
N ARG A 228 15.95 10.26 9.03
CA ARG A 228 17.26 10.45 8.38
C ARG A 228 17.22 10.58 6.85
N SER A 229 16.51 11.58 6.40
CA SER A 229 16.74 12.11 5.04
C SER A 229 18.18 12.62 4.92
N HIS A 230 18.80 12.39 3.78
CA HIS A 230 20.13 12.91 3.52
C HIS A 230 20.08 14.45 3.47
N PRO A 231 20.86 15.19 4.30
CA PRO A 231 20.67 16.63 4.48
C PRO A 231 20.97 17.47 3.22
N ARG A 232 21.69 16.89 2.26
CA ARG A 232 22.10 17.58 1.03
C ARG A 232 21.35 17.13 -0.22
N LEU A 233 20.41 16.19 -0.10
CA LEU A 233 19.62 15.68 -1.23
C LEU A 233 18.13 15.78 -0.94
N ALA A 234 17.34 16.21 -1.93
CA ALA A 234 15.88 16.26 -1.84
C ALA A 234 15.23 15.80 -3.14
N ILE A 235 14.04 15.20 -3.03
CA ILE A 235 13.14 14.92 -4.16
C ILE A 235 11.86 15.69 -3.88
N LEU A 236 11.51 16.64 -4.76
CA LEU A 236 10.42 17.58 -4.53
C LEU A 236 9.42 17.54 -5.69
N GLY A 237 8.16 17.81 -5.36
CA GLY A 237 7.17 18.16 -6.37
C GLY A 237 7.35 19.58 -6.87
N THR A 238 6.63 19.96 -7.92
CA THR A 238 6.72 21.29 -8.54
C THR A 238 6.28 22.43 -7.61
N VAL A 239 5.35 22.13 -6.70
CA VAL A 239 4.83 23.13 -5.75
C VAL A 239 5.82 23.34 -4.59
N GLU A 240 6.32 22.26 -4.02
CA GLU A 240 7.25 22.29 -2.89
C GLU A 240 8.60 22.87 -3.26
N ALA A 241 9.03 22.69 -4.52
CA ALA A 241 10.29 23.21 -5.01
C ALA A 241 10.35 24.75 -5.14
N ARG A 242 9.21 25.42 -5.18
CA ARG A 242 9.15 26.89 -5.45
C ARG A 242 9.89 27.76 -4.45
N MET A 243 9.99 27.34 -3.20
CA MET A 243 10.68 28.10 -2.14
C MET A 243 11.97 27.41 -1.69
N GLN A 244 12.50 26.50 -2.49
CA GLN A 244 13.71 25.77 -2.18
C GLN A 244 14.84 26.15 -3.15
N SER A 245 16.06 26.12 -2.65
CA SER A 245 17.26 26.35 -3.47
C SER A 245 18.24 25.20 -3.24
N ALA A 246 18.96 24.82 -4.29
CA ALA A 246 20.05 23.87 -4.22
C ALA A 246 21.13 24.27 -5.23
N ASP A 247 22.37 23.81 -4.99
CA ASP A 247 23.48 24.08 -5.93
C ASP A 247 23.24 23.40 -7.29
N HIS A 248 22.63 22.21 -7.26
CA HIS A 248 22.24 21.46 -8.46
C HIS A 248 20.75 21.17 -8.45
N ILE A 249 20.02 21.70 -9.42
CA ILE A 249 18.61 21.45 -9.65
C ILE A 249 18.46 20.54 -10.86
N ILE A 250 17.84 19.38 -10.67
CA ILE A 250 17.61 18.40 -11.71
C ILE A 250 16.10 18.41 -12.00
N LEU A 251 15.72 18.78 -13.21
CA LEU A 251 14.32 18.77 -13.63
C LEU A 251 14.02 17.45 -14.33
N GLY A 252 13.02 16.73 -13.85
CA GLY A 252 12.63 15.43 -14.37
C GLY A 252 11.23 15.40 -14.96
N SER A 253 11.01 14.55 -15.98
CA SER A 253 9.71 14.40 -16.67
C SER A 253 9.18 15.68 -17.31
N LEU A 254 10.05 16.42 -18.01
CA LEU A 254 9.70 17.62 -18.79
C LEU A 254 8.98 17.23 -20.10
N ASN A 255 8.01 16.33 -20.01
CA ASN A 255 7.24 15.88 -21.16
C ASN A 255 6.05 16.81 -21.39
N GLU A 256 5.68 17.02 -22.65
CA GLU A 256 4.48 17.75 -23.01
C GLU A 256 3.24 17.14 -22.33
N GLY A 257 2.39 17.99 -21.76
CA GLY A 257 1.22 17.57 -20.99
C GLY A 257 1.50 17.12 -19.55
N SER A 258 2.77 16.89 -19.17
CA SER A 258 3.16 16.59 -17.78
C SER A 258 3.72 17.82 -17.08
N TRP A 259 4.58 18.57 -17.76
CA TRP A 259 5.14 19.81 -17.27
C TRP A 259 5.45 20.78 -18.43
N PRO A 260 4.62 21.76 -18.66
CA PRO A 260 3.39 22.12 -17.94
C PRO A 260 2.28 21.07 -18.11
N PRO A 261 1.36 20.96 -17.14
CA PRO A 261 0.23 20.02 -17.24
C PRO A 261 -0.67 20.35 -18.42
N ALA A 262 -1.27 19.33 -19.01
CA ALA A 262 -2.24 19.51 -20.08
C ALA A 262 -3.39 20.41 -19.62
N GLN A 263 -3.90 21.22 -20.53
CA GLN A 263 -5.05 22.09 -20.24
C GLN A 263 -6.31 21.23 -20.15
N ASP A 264 -6.97 21.24 -18.99
CA ASP A 264 -8.32 20.67 -18.86
C ASP A 264 -9.32 21.51 -19.65
N TYR A 265 -9.96 20.88 -20.62
CA TYR A 265 -11.09 21.50 -21.32
C TYR A 265 -12.31 21.46 -20.42
N ASP A 266 -12.73 22.61 -19.92
CA ASP A 266 -14.02 22.75 -19.25
C ASP A 266 -15.13 22.80 -20.31
N PRO A 267 -16.02 21.81 -20.35
CA PRO A 267 -17.08 21.77 -21.34
C PRO A 267 -18.10 22.92 -21.18
N TRP A 268 -18.13 23.57 -20.01
CA TRP A 268 -19.13 24.59 -19.69
C TRP A 268 -18.65 26.02 -20.00
N THR A 269 -17.35 26.28 -19.98
CA THR A 269 -16.81 27.63 -20.23
C THR A 269 -15.71 27.60 -21.29
N ASN A 270 -16.08 27.94 -22.51
CA ASN A 270 -15.11 28.17 -23.59
C ASN A 270 -14.36 29.52 -23.39
N GLN A 271 -13.31 29.75 -24.17
CA GLN A 271 -12.48 30.96 -24.07
C GLN A 271 -13.28 32.25 -24.26
N THR A 272 -14.27 32.25 -25.14
CA THR A 272 -15.13 33.41 -25.42
C THR A 272 -15.97 33.78 -24.20
N ILE A 273 -16.60 32.80 -23.55
CA ILE A 273 -17.38 32.98 -22.32
C ILE A 273 -16.48 33.48 -21.18
N ARG A 274 -15.28 32.90 -21.04
CA ARG A 274 -14.32 33.34 -20.02
C ARG A 274 -13.89 34.79 -20.19
N THR A 275 -13.61 35.20 -21.43
CA THR A 275 -13.25 36.59 -21.74
C THR A 275 -14.42 37.53 -21.44
N ALA A 276 -15.65 37.17 -21.80
CA ALA A 276 -16.85 37.97 -21.52
C ALA A 276 -17.10 38.12 -20.01
N LEU A 277 -16.82 37.08 -19.22
CA LEU A 277 -16.95 37.07 -17.76
C LEU A 277 -15.70 37.63 -17.04
N LYS A 278 -14.70 38.11 -17.73
CA LYS A 278 -13.43 38.62 -17.18
C LYS A 278 -12.71 37.59 -16.28
N LEU A 279 -12.89 36.31 -16.56
CA LEU A 279 -12.18 35.24 -15.84
C LEU A 279 -10.72 35.14 -16.34
N PRO A 280 -9.76 34.85 -15.46
CA PRO A 280 -8.37 34.70 -15.86
C PRO A 280 -8.21 33.65 -16.94
N ASP A 281 -7.30 33.91 -17.91
CA ASP A 281 -6.94 32.91 -18.92
C ASP A 281 -6.40 31.65 -18.23
N ARG A 282 -6.78 30.49 -18.75
CA ARG A 282 -6.26 29.21 -18.25
C ARG A 282 -4.76 29.08 -18.39
N ARG A 283 -4.18 29.68 -19.45
CA ARG A 283 -2.74 29.76 -19.67
C ARG A 283 -1.99 30.44 -18.54
N TRP A 284 -2.66 31.35 -17.83
CA TRP A 284 -2.06 32.04 -16.68
C TRP A 284 -1.80 31.08 -15.49
N ARG A 285 -2.67 30.07 -15.29
CA ARG A 285 -2.47 29.05 -14.26
C ARG A 285 -1.28 28.13 -14.57
N VAL A 286 -1.07 27.85 -15.85
CA VAL A 286 0.07 27.01 -16.30
C VAL A 286 1.40 27.73 -16.06
N GLY A 287 1.44 29.05 -16.18
CA GLY A 287 2.63 29.86 -15.86
C GLY A 287 2.91 30.00 -14.36
N LEU A 288 1.95 29.64 -13.49
CA LEU A 288 2.11 29.62 -12.04
C LEU A 288 2.36 28.22 -11.46
N SER A 289 2.20 27.17 -12.24
CA SER A 289 2.56 25.79 -11.88
C SER A 289 3.96 25.47 -12.39
#